data_6ee66d893674fb9fc41ce579b0c8576c
#
_entry.id   6ee66d893674fb9fc41ce579b0c8576c
#
_cell.length_a   1.000
_cell.length_b   1.000
_cell.length_c   1.000
_cell.angle_alpha   90.00
_cell.angle_beta   90.00
_cell.angle_gamma   90.00
#
_symmetry.space_group_name_H-M   'P 1'
#
loop_
_entity.id
_entity.type
_entity.pdbx_description
1 polymer ?
#
loop_
_entity_poly.entity_id
_entity_poly.type
_entity_poly.pdbx_seq_one_letter_code
_entity_poly.pdbx_strand_id
1 'polypeptide(L)'
;TDPAGGQLCNAFDLVRLHLFTPGGTAPDGAHVGDGKDSVRRMQEYAAQDEATRRKLCEERREQAAQEFGDLDAQEAQPAQDENWQEKLEVDKQGRVKDTLGNLALILRNDPRLRDIAYNIHRSGIDIRRDAEGRSSVPWTPIKAGWNESDLGALQIYLEHVYGLYTPSKLKGILLAIAAERGYHPIRDYIESLPAWDGVPRVDTLFVDYLGAADTAYTRAVARKMMVAAVARVYRPGIKFDSVVVLNGPQGMGKSSFFAKLGGKWFSDSLTIGDMKDKAAPEKLQGYWILELGELAGLKKVDVETVKAFITRQDDKFRHSYGYSVEDHPRQCIIVGSTNNGDGFLRDITGNRRFWPVTCTTSGKHRPWEVAEVVDQLWAEAYRFFQQGETEVERLAEAEQTEALERDVREGMIAEYLEKLLPEDWDRMDLSERRGFLRGDPFTGGSRVGTARRTVVSAVEIWAEC
;
A
#
# COMPACT_ATOMS: atom_id res chain seq x y z
N THR A 1 3.27 -72.85 11.62
CA THR A 1 4.39 -72.38 12.52
C THR A 1 4.13 -70.89 12.83
N ASP A 2 4.08 -70.58 14.12
CA ASP A 2 3.96 -69.18 14.59
C ASP A 2 5.23 -68.40 14.19
N PRO A 3 5.14 -67.41 13.28
CA PRO A 3 6.32 -66.67 12.81
C PRO A 3 6.93 -65.79 13.94
N ALA A 4 6.20 -65.55 15.03
CA ALA A 4 6.69 -64.79 16.18
C ALA A 4 7.44 -65.64 17.19
N GLY A 5 7.46 -66.98 17.03
CA GLY A 5 8.18 -67.88 17.95
C GLY A 5 7.75 -67.76 19.39
N GLY A 6 6.49 -67.39 19.69
CA GLY A 6 5.97 -67.17 21.01
C GLY A 6 6.28 -65.81 21.64
N GLN A 7 6.88 -64.86 20.90
CA GLN A 7 7.10 -63.52 21.37
C GLN A 7 5.84 -62.66 21.24
N LEU A 8 5.63 -61.70 22.14
CA LEU A 8 4.59 -60.68 22.02
C LEU A 8 4.92 -59.73 20.87
N CYS A 9 4.09 -59.74 19.83
CA CYS A 9 4.24 -58.91 18.65
C CYS A 9 3.02 -58.01 18.50
N ASN A 10 3.25 -56.77 18.08
CA ASN A 10 2.16 -55.90 17.63
C ASN A 10 1.71 -56.27 16.21
N ALA A 11 0.62 -55.63 15.72
CA ALA A 11 0.08 -55.88 14.36
C ALA A 11 1.13 -55.67 13.25
N PHE A 12 1.94 -54.61 13.36
CA PHE A 12 3.02 -54.32 12.44
C PHE A 12 4.03 -55.46 12.38
N ASP A 13 4.49 -55.96 13.53
CA ASP A 13 5.45 -57.05 13.60
C ASP A 13 4.90 -58.35 13.06
N LEU A 14 3.63 -58.67 13.33
CA LEU A 14 2.98 -59.86 12.78
C LEU A 14 2.93 -59.82 11.26
N VAL A 15 2.48 -58.74 10.66
CA VAL A 15 2.44 -58.55 9.18
C VAL A 15 3.86 -58.60 8.63
N ARG A 16 4.81 -57.93 9.28
CA ARG A 16 6.22 -57.90 8.88
C ARG A 16 6.84 -59.30 8.82
N LEU A 17 6.64 -60.11 9.89
CA LEU A 17 7.16 -61.44 9.97
C LEU A 17 6.52 -62.41 8.97
N HIS A 18 5.25 -62.17 8.59
CA HIS A 18 4.59 -62.97 7.57
C HIS A 18 4.98 -62.59 6.16
N LEU A 19 5.05 -61.33 5.84
CA LEU A 19 5.28 -60.84 4.49
C LEU A 19 6.76 -60.61 4.17
N PHE A 20 7.56 -60.25 5.19
CA PHE A 20 8.98 -59.85 5.02
C PHE A 20 9.86 -60.56 6.04
N THR A 21 9.74 -61.87 6.16
CA THR A 21 10.59 -62.69 7.02
C THR A 21 12.06 -62.48 6.68
N PRO A 22 12.93 -62.14 7.65
CA PRO A 22 14.37 -62.05 7.38
C PRO A 22 14.93 -63.33 6.76
N GLY A 23 15.64 -63.18 5.64
CA GLY A 23 16.19 -64.34 4.87
C GLY A 23 15.13 -65.04 3.99
N GLY A 24 13.88 -64.57 3.95
CA GLY A 24 12.79 -65.10 3.13
C GLY A 24 12.65 -64.38 1.78
N THR A 25 11.48 -64.59 1.18
CA THR A 25 11.09 -63.94 -0.09
C THR A 25 9.85 -63.04 0.19
N ALA A 26 9.90 -61.78 -0.22
CA ALA A 26 8.79 -60.86 -0.12
C ALA A 26 7.66 -61.18 -1.14
N PRO A 27 6.44 -60.63 -0.99
CA PRO A 27 5.32 -60.84 -1.90
C PRO A 27 5.60 -60.47 -3.36
N ASP A 28 6.51 -59.54 -3.59
CA ASP A 28 6.98 -59.12 -4.91
C ASP A 28 8.08 -60.04 -5.54
N GLY A 29 8.41 -61.11 -4.84
CA GLY A 29 9.42 -62.09 -5.26
C GLY A 29 10.87 -61.69 -4.91
N ALA A 30 11.10 -60.55 -4.30
CA ALA A 30 12.45 -60.10 -3.94
C ALA A 30 12.94 -60.76 -2.63
N HIS A 31 14.26 -61.03 -2.55
CA HIS A 31 14.87 -61.55 -1.32
C HIS A 31 14.83 -60.51 -0.21
N VAL A 32 14.43 -60.93 0.98
CA VAL A 32 14.45 -60.09 2.20
C VAL A 32 15.77 -60.35 2.93
N GLY A 33 16.54 -59.31 3.15
CA GLY A 33 17.83 -59.38 3.81
C GLY A 33 17.70 -59.62 5.32
N ASP A 34 18.44 -58.90 6.12
CA ASP A 34 18.45 -59.02 7.59
C ASP A 34 17.18 -58.40 8.21
N GLY A 35 17.12 -58.40 9.55
CA GLY A 35 16.01 -57.81 10.29
C GLY A 35 15.76 -56.33 10.03
N LYS A 36 16.81 -55.56 9.65
CA LYS A 36 16.67 -54.15 9.27
C LYS A 36 16.02 -54.00 7.89
N ASP A 37 16.41 -54.88 6.93
CA ASP A 37 15.76 -54.90 5.63
C ASP A 37 14.29 -55.32 5.74
N SER A 38 13.98 -56.28 6.57
CA SER A 38 12.60 -56.71 6.89
C SER A 38 11.75 -55.55 7.41
N VAL A 39 12.26 -54.78 8.37
CA VAL A 39 11.55 -53.61 8.92
C VAL A 39 11.36 -52.53 7.84
N ARG A 40 12.42 -52.25 7.09
CA ARG A 40 12.35 -51.26 5.97
C ARG A 40 11.29 -51.63 4.94
N ARG A 41 11.25 -52.89 4.48
CA ARG A 41 10.24 -53.34 3.52
C ARG A 41 8.82 -53.31 4.04
N MET A 42 8.63 -53.61 5.36
CA MET A 42 7.33 -53.49 6.00
C MET A 42 6.89 -52.02 6.07
N GLN A 43 7.81 -51.09 6.39
CA GLN A 43 7.50 -49.64 6.39
C GLN A 43 7.11 -49.16 4.97
N GLU A 44 7.83 -49.61 3.94
CA GLU A 44 7.51 -49.32 2.52
C GLU A 44 6.13 -49.86 2.14
N TYR A 45 5.74 -51.03 2.61
CA TYR A 45 4.45 -51.63 2.38
C TYR A 45 3.34 -50.86 3.11
N ALA A 46 3.54 -50.56 4.40
CA ALA A 46 2.57 -49.81 5.21
C ALA A 46 2.34 -48.39 4.67
N ALA A 47 3.38 -47.75 4.15
CA ALA A 47 3.28 -46.41 3.57
C ALA A 47 2.43 -46.37 2.27
N GLN A 48 2.13 -47.52 1.65
CA GLN A 48 1.24 -47.59 0.49
C GLN A 48 -0.23 -47.83 0.88
N ASP A 49 -0.47 -48.25 2.12
CA ASP A 49 -1.83 -48.52 2.64
C ASP A 49 -2.58 -47.21 2.94
N GLU A 50 -3.82 -47.09 2.45
CA GLU A 50 -4.64 -45.90 2.59
C GLU A 50 -4.98 -45.59 4.05
N ALA A 51 -5.33 -46.62 4.85
CA ALA A 51 -5.65 -46.45 6.26
C ALA A 51 -4.43 -45.95 7.09
N THR A 52 -3.25 -46.47 6.76
CA THR A 52 -1.97 -46.03 7.36
C THR A 52 -1.67 -44.57 7.00
N ARG A 53 -1.87 -44.17 5.73
CA ARG A 53 -1.70 -42.77 5.31
C ARG A 53 -2.63 -41.83 6.05
N ARG A 54 -3.92 -42.23 6.19
CA ARG A 54 -4.92 -41.43 6.92
C ARG A 54 -4.51 -41.23 8.38
N LYS A 55 -4.06 -42.28 9.04
CA LYS A 55 -3.58 -42.18 10.43
C LYS A 55 -2.34 -41.29 10.57
N LEU A 56 -1.38 -41.39 9.67
CA LEU A 56 -0.21 -40.50 9.66
C LEU A 56 -0.61 -39.02 9.42
N CYS A 57 -1.66 -38.77 8.65
CA CYS A 57 -2.21 -37.41 8.49
C CYS A 57 -2.87 -36.92 9.77
N GLU A 58 -3.61 -37.76 10.48
CA GLU A 58 -4.23 -37.42 11.78
C GLU A 58 -3.15 -37.13 12.82
N GLU A 59 -2.10 -37.95 12.94
CA GLU A 59 -0.98 -37.74 13.86
C GLU A 59 -0.25 -36.41 13.58
N ARG A 60 -0.07 -36.04 12.32
CA ARG A 60 0.53 -34.73 11.96
C ARG A 60 -0.38 -33.55 12.37
N ARG A 61 -1.70 -33.69 12.21
CA ARG A 61 -2.66 -32.66 12.65
C ARG A 61 -2.63 -32.49 14.16
N GLU A 62 -2.61 -33.61 14.89
CA GLU A 62 -2.51 -33.62 16.36
C GLU A 62 -1.18 -33.01 16.84
N GLN A 63 -0.08 -33.36 16.23
CA GLN A 63 1.23 -32.79 16.54
C GLN A 63 1.25 -31.27 16.27
N ALA A 64 0.70 -30.84 15.15
CA ALA A 64 0.58 -29.42 14.84
C ALA A 64 -0.32 -28.68 15.85
N ALA A 65 -1.41 -29.31 16.31
CA ALA A 65 -2.29 -28.74 17.35
C ALA A 65 -1.57 -28.62 18.69
N GLN A 66 -0.82 -29.65 19.08
CA GLN A 66 -0.05 -29.65 20.36
C GLN A 66 1.05 -28.58 20.38
N GLU A 67 1.76 -28.39 19.27
CA GLU A 67 2.93 -27.50 19.21
C GLU A 67 2.55 -26.05 18.85
N PHE A 68 1.55 -25.84 18.00
CA PHE A 68 1.14 -24.53 17.48
C PHE A 68 -0.28 -24.10 17.89
N GLY A 69 -0.94 -24.85 18.78
CA GLY A 69 -2.31 -24.62 19.24
C GLY A 69 -3.38 -25.13 18.26
N ASP A 70 -4.60 -25.31 18.76
CA ASP A 70 -5.75 -25.66 17.92
C ASP A 70 -6.17 -24.49 17.06
N LEU A 71 -6.65 -24.78 15.84
CA LEU A 71 -7.36 -23.81 15.01
C LEU A 71 -8.77 -23.61 15.60
N ASP A 72 -9.17 -22.35 15.82
CA ASP A 72 -10.55 -22.07 16.18
C ASP A 72 -11.51 -22.66 15.15
N ALA A 73 -12.46 -23.46 15.59
CA ALA A 73 -13.41 -24.18 14.70
C ALA A 73 -14.25 -23.23 13.82
N GLN A 74 -14.40 -21.96 14.22
CA GLN A 74 -15.07 -20.91 13.44
C GLN A 74 -14.19 -20.30 12.33
N GLU A 75 -12.86 -20.42 12.46
CA GLU A 75 -11.91 -19.89 11.49
C GLU A 75 -11.45 -20.93 10.44
N ALA A 76 -11.71 -22.19 10.70
CA ALA A 76 -11.44 -23.27 9.74
C ALA A 76 -12.47 -23.24 8.62
N GLN A 77 -12.36 -22.32 7.66
CA GLN A 77 -12.94 -22.60 6.36
C GLN A 77 -12.32 -23.91 5.85
N PRO A 78 -13.16 -24.88 5.40
CA PRO A 78 -12.64 -26.16 4.94
C PRO A 78 -11.59 -25.89 3.85
N ALA A 79 -10.47 -26.60 3.92
CA ALA A 79 -9.52 -26.65 2.81
C ALA A 79 -10.32 -26.94 1.53
N GLN A 80 -9.93 -26.35 0.41
CA GLN A 80 -10.63 -26.62 -0.89
C GLN A 80 -10.72 -28.13 -1.17
N ASP A 81 -9.93 -28.93 -0.48
CA ASP A 81 -9.87 -30.38 -0.56
C ASP A 81 -9.56 -30.94 0.84
N GLU A 82 -10.56 -31.53 1.49
CA GLU A 82 -10.42 -32.07 2.84
C GLU A 82 -9.34 -33.17 2.96
N ASN A 83 -9.04 -33.86 1.84
CA ASN A 83 -8.10 -34.96 1.77
C ASN A 83 -6.77 -34.60 1.08
N TRP A 84 -6.42 -33.32 1.01
CA TRP A 84 -5.21 -32.87 0.32
C TRP A 84 -3.90 -33.50 0.86
N GLN A 85 -3.85 -33.85 2.13
CA GLN A 85 -2.68 -34.46 2.76
C GLN A 85 -2.41 -35.86 2.21
N GLU A 86 -3.43 -36.59 1.78
CA GLU A 86 -3.31 -37.92 1.15
C GLU A 86 -2.64 -37.84 -0.24
N LYS A 87 -2.67 -36.66 -0.86
CA LYS A 87 -2.04 -36.38 -2.17
C LYS A 87 -0.56 -36.04 -2.07
N LEU A 88 -0.02 -35.90 -0.84
CA LEU A 88 1.41 -35.63 -0.66
C LEU A 88 2.22 -36.82 -1.15
N GLU A 89 3.21 -36.54 -1.99
CA GLU A 89 4.19 -37.54 -2.38
C GLU A 89 5.05 -37.92 -1.17
N VAL A 90 5.11 -39.20 -0.86
CA VAL A 90 5.94 -39.74 0.22
C VAL A 90 7.05 -40.59 -0.33
N ASP A 91 8.15 -40.73 0.41
CA ASP A 91 9.19 -41.69 0.14
C ASP A 91 8.78 -43.11 0.58
N LYS A 92 9.66 -44.08 0.35
CA LYS A 92 9.42 -45.47 0.74
C LYS A 92 9.25 -45.70 2.24
N GLN A 93 9.64 -44.73 3.07
CA GLN A 93 9.48 -44.75 4.53
C GLN A 93 8.28 -43.94 5.00
N GLY A 94 7.42 -43.46 4.11
CA GLY A 94 6.24 -42.65 4.43
C GLY A 94 6.53 -41.18 4.78
N ARG A 95 7.79 -40.71 4.61
CA ARG A 95 8.15 -39.31 4.85
C ARG A 95 7.79 -38.46 3.65
N VAL A 96 7.28 -37.26 3.89
CA VAL A 96 6.94 -36.32 2.80
C VAL A 96 8.20 -35.96 2.03
N LYS A 97 8.15 -36.11 0.69
CA LYS A 97 9.28 -35.76 -0.17
C LYS A 97 9.43 -34.25 -0.31
N ASP A 98 10.68 -33.79 -0.36
CA ASP A 98 11.03 -32.43 -0.65
C ASP A 98 10.87 -32.12 -2.15
N THR A 99 9.62 -31.94 -2.61
CA THR A 99 9.27 -31.56 -3.97
C THR A 99 8.53 -30.21 -4.00
N LEU A 100 8.65 -29.50 -5.14
CA LEU A 100 7.88 -28.26 -5.34
C LEU A 100 6.37 -28.52 -5.30
N GLY A 101 5.93 -29.69 -5.78
CA GLY A 101 4.52 -30.11 -5.74
C GLY A 101 4.00 -30.24 -4.31
N ASN A 102 4.75 -30.90 -3.42
CA ASN A 102 4.37 -31.01 -2.01
C ASN A 102 4.37 -29.67 -1.31
N LEU A 103 5.39 -28.83 -1.54
CA LEU A 103 5.42 -27.47 -0.98
C LEU A 103 4.21 -26.64 -1.45
N ALA A 104 3.90 -26.68 -2.75
CA ALA A 104 2.73 -25.96 -3.27
C ALA A 104 1.44 -26.48 -2.67
N LEU A 105 1.30 -27.80 -2.52
CA LEU A 105 0.11 -28.42 -1.95
C LEU A 105 -0.08 -28.04 -0.48
N ILE A 106 0.97 -28.04 0.33
CA ILE A 106 0.95 -27.62 1.73
C ILE A 106 0.61 -26.13 1.82
N LEU A 107 1.38 -25.26 1.15
CA LEU A 107 1.15 -23.81 1.20
C LEU A 107 -0.25 -23.41 0.73
N ARG A 108 -0.85 -24.18 -0.19
CA ARG A 108 -2.18 -23.90 -0.74
C ARG A 108 -3.31 -24.38 0.17
N ASN A 109 -3.14 -25.48 0.87
CA ASN A 109 -4.25 -26.15 1.56
C ASN A 109 -4.13 -26.17 3.10
N ASP A 110 -2.94 -25.92 3.68
CA ASP A 110 -2.82 -25.86 5.13
C ASP A 110 -3.58 -24.65 5.69
N PRO A 111 -4.61 -24.88 6.55
CA PRO A 111 -5.41 -23.78 7.10
C PRO A 111 -4.59 -22.75 7.89
N ARG A 112 -3.48 -23.16 8.50
CA ARG A 112 -2.58 -22.26 9.24
C ARG A 112 -1.78 -21.32 8.33
N LEU A 113 -1.70 -21.59 7.03
CA LEU A 113 -0.93 -20.79 6.07
C LEU A 113 -1.83 -19.98 5.12
N ARG A 114 -3.16 -20.02 5.31
CA ARG A 114 -4.14 -19.40 4.41
C ARG A 114 -4.02 -17.87 4.34
N ASP A 115 -3.59 -17.23 5.43
CA ASP A 115 -3.48 -15.78 5.51
C ASP A 115 -2.19 -15.23 4.92
N ILE A 116 -1.28 -16.11 4.47
CA ILE A 116 -0.13 -15.70 3.67
C ILE A 116 -0.63 -15.41 2.25
N ALA A 117 -0.64 -14.14 1.87
CA ALA A 117 -1.21 -13.65 0.62
C ALA A 117 -0.32 -12.59 -0.03
N TYR A 118 -0.61 -12.21 -1.27
CA TYR A 118 0.09 -11.13 -1.96
C TYR A 118 -0.69 -9.83 -1.87
N ASN A 119 -0.11 -8.85 -1.22
CA ASN A 119 -0.66 -7.50 -1.14
C ASN A 119 -0.35 -6.74 -2.43
N ILE A 120 -1.35 -6.57 -3.29
CA ILE A 120 -1.21 -5.91 -4.61
C ILE A 120 -0.82 -4.44 -4.46
N HIS A 121 -1.30 -3.76 -3.42
CA HIS A 121 -0.99 -2.35 -3.18
C HIS A 121 0.47 -2.13 -2.75
N ARG A 122 1.00 -3.03 -1.94
CA ARG A 122 2.38 -3.00 -1.46
C ARG A 122 3.34 -3.73 -2.42
N SER A 123 2.80 -4.51 -3.37
CA SER A 123 3.55 -5.37 -4.29
C SER A 123 4.48 -6.35 -3.56
N GLY A 124 3.95 -7.08 -2.59
CA GLY A 124 4.73 -8.01 -1.78
C GLY A 124 3.89 -9.00 -0.99
N ILE A 125 4.56 -10.04 -0.48
CA ILE A 125 3.92 -11.00 0.41
C ILE A 125 3.50 -10.28 1.70
N ASP A 126 2.38 -10.67 2.25
CA ASP A 126 1.80 -10.12 3.48
C ASP A 126 1.12 -11.25 4.29
N ILE A 127 0.90 -11.00 5.57
CA ILE A 127 0.06 -11.81 6.43
C ILE A 127 -1.23 -11.03 6.66
N ARG A 128 -2.33 -11.51 6.06
CA ARG A 128 -3.65 -10.92 6.27
C ARG A 128 -4.04 -11.04 7.74
N ARG A 129 -4.77 -10.03 8.21
CA ARG A 129 -5.31 -10.02 9.57
C ARG A 129 -6.79 -9.67 9.51
N ASP A 130 -7.55 -10.27 10.40
CA ASP A 130 -8.96 -9.92 10.60
C ASP A 130 -9.12 -8.54 11.26
N ALA A 131 -10.37 -8.17 11.54
CA ALA A 131 -10.70 -6.89 12.18
C ALA A 131 -10.10 -6.76 13.60
N GLU A 132 -9.91 -7.88 14.28
CA GLU A 132 -9.32 -8.00 15.63
C GLU A 132 -7.78 -8.06 15.60
N GLY A 133 -7.19 -8.07 14.40
CA GLY A 133 -5.73 -8.12 14.20
C GLY A 133 -5.13 -9.53 14.28
N ARG A 134 -5.95 -10.59 14.27
CA ARG A 134 -5.53 -12.00 14.33
C ARG A 134 -5.22 -12.53 12.93
N SER A 135 -4.42 -13.56 12.85
CA SER A 135 -4.11 -14.28 11.61
C SER A 135 -3.99 -15.77 11.87
N SER A 136 -4.12 -16.59 10.84
CA SER A 136 -4.03 -18.04 10.93
C SER A 136 -2.60 -18.57 11.13
N VAL A 137 -1.55 -17.76 10.89
CA VAL A 137 -0.17 -18.25 10.97
C VAL A 137 0.18 -18.71 12.39
N PRO A 138 0.88 -19.87 12.52
CA PRO A 138 1.17 -20.48 13.83
C PRO A 138 2.34 -19.83 14.57
N TRP A 139 2.69 -18.59 14.22
CA TRP A 139 3.68 -17.77 14.92
C TRP A 139 3.17 -16.34 15.08
N THR A 140 3.80 -15.58 15.98
CA THR A 140 3.48 -14.16 16.16
C THR A 140 4.36 -13.29 15.27
N PRO A 141 3.80 -12.64 14.21
CA PRO A 141 4.57 -11.71 13.38
C PRO A 141 5.06 -10.51 14.20
N ILE A 142 6.33 -10.16 14.07
CA ILE A 142 6.97 -9.07 14.83
C ILE A 142 6.41 -7.69 14.41
N LYS A 143 6.03 -7.54 13.14
CA LYS A 143 5.46 -6.31 12.59
C LYS A 143 4.43 -6.62 11.50
N ALA A 144 3.68 -5.62 11.09
CA ALA A 144 2.78 -5.75 9.94
C ALA A 144 3.57 -6.00 8.64
N GLY A 145 2.98 -6.79 7.75
CA GLY A 145 3.60 -7.25 6.51
C GLY A 145 4.47 -8.48 6.72
N TRP A 146 5.09 -8.95 5.65
CA TRP A 146 6.01 -10.08 5.64
C TRP A 146 7.46 -9.63 5.82
N ASN A 147 8.24 -10.37 6.59
CA ASN A 147 9.65 -10.10 6.82
C ASN A 147 10.48 -11.39 6.92
N GLU A 148 11.80 -11.29 7.07
CA GLU A 148 12.71 -12.45 7.13
C GLU A 148 12.45 -13.36 8.35
N SER A 149 11.94 -12.81 9.46
CA SER A 149 11.59 -13.65 10.62
C SER A 149 10.38 -14.53 10.34
N ASP A 150 9.41 -14.05 9.53
CA ASP A 150 8.26 -14.84 9.13
C ASP A 150 8.67 -15.98 8.19
N LEU A 151 9.65 -15.71 7.31
CA LEU A 151 10.22 -16.76 6.48
C LEU A 151 10.90 -17.85 7.31
N GLY A 152 11.67 -17.45 8.33
CA GLY A 152 12.31 -18.40 9.28
C GLY A 152 11.27 -19.20 10.06
N ALA A 153 10.22 -18.55 10.55
CA ALA A 153 9.12 -19.21 11.28
C ALA A 153 8.38 -20.22 10.38
N LEU A 154 8.13 -19.86 9.14
CA LEU A 154 7.54 -20.78 8.15
C LEU A 154 8.44 -22.01 7.89
N GLN A 155 9.76 -21.82 7.81
CA GLN A 155 10.70 -22.94 7.64
C GLN A 155 10.65 -23.89 8.83
N ILE A 156 10.68 -23.37 10.06
CA ILE A 156 10.55 -24.15 11.29
C ILE A 156 9.22 -24.92 11.29
N TYR A 157 8.12 -24.25 10.96
CA TYR A 157 6.81 -24.89 10.87
C TYR A 157 6.79 -26.05 9.87
N LEU A 158 7.33 -25.86 8.66
CA LEU A 158 7.38 -26.88 7.61
C LEU A 158 8.26 -28.07 8.01
N GLU A 159 9.36 -27.82 8.71
CA GLU A 159 10.24 -28.88 9.23
C GLU A 159 9.57 -29.70 10.31
N HIS A 160 8.96 -29.04 11.31
CA HIS A 160 8.33 -29.73 12.45
C HIS A 160 7.10 -30.54 12.04
N VAL A 161 6.22 -29.96 11.22
CA VAL A 161 4.94 -30.60 10.88
C VAL A 161 5.08 -31.60 9.72
N TYR A 162 5.90 -31.26 8.73
CA TYR A 162 5.99 -32.05 7.49
C TYR A 162 7.36 -32.72 7.26
N GLY A 163 8.35 -32.44 8.11
CA GLY A 163 9.71 -32.94 7.94
C GLY A 163 10.43 -32.35 6.72
N LEU A 164 10.03 -31.15 6.25
CA LEU A 164 10.56 -30.53 5.06
C LEU A 164 11.56 -29.42 5.38
N TYR A 165 12.81 -29.59 4.92
CA TYR A 165 13.83 -28.56 5.01
C TYR A 165 14.26 -28.10 3.60
N THR A 166 13.68 -27.00 3.14
CA THR A 166 13.74 -26.57 1.73
C THR A 166 14.03 -25.08 1.52
N PRO A 167 15.04 -24.48 2.16
CA PRO A 167 15.25 -23.02 2.13
C PRO A 167 15.47 -22.46 0.72
N SER A 168 16.09 -23.19 -0.18
CA SER A 168 16.37 -22.73 -1.55
C SER A 168 15.14 -22.69 -2.46
N LYS A 169 14.16 -23.57 -2.24
CA LYS A 169 12.94 -23.69 -3.05
C LYS A 169 11.81 -22.82 -2.52
N LEU A 170 11.80 -22.54 -1.21
CA LEU A 170 10.66 -21.97 -0.51
C LEU A 170 10.31 -20.57 -1.00
N LYS A 171 11.27 -19.66 -1.19
CA LYS A 171 10.99 -18.27 -1.58
C LYS A 171 10.21 -18.15 -2.89
N GLY A 172 10.58 -18.92 -3.90
CA GLY A 172 9.92 -18.88 -5.21
C GLY A 172 8.51 -19.44 -5.19
N ILE A 173 8.33 -20.60 -4.54
CA ILE A 173 7.01 -21.22 -4.47
C ILE A 173 6.06 -20.45 -3.54
N LEU A 174 6.58 -19.88 -2.47
CA LEU A 174 5.81 -19.04 -1.56
C LEU A 174 5.23 -17.81 -2.26
N LEU A 175 6.04 -17.13 -3.07
CA LEU A 175 5.58 -15.99 -3.86
C LEU A 175 4.49 -16.40 -4.86
N ALA A 176 4.67 -17.53 -5.56
CA ALA A 176 3.70 -18.04 -6.51
C ALA A 176 2.35 -18.35 -5.84
N ILE A 177 2.36 -19.05 -4.70
CA ILE A 177 1.13 -19.40 -3.98
C ILE A 177 0.49 -18.18 -3.32
N ALA A 178 1.29 -17.27 -2.75
CA ALA A 178 0.77 -16.02 -2.21
C ALA A 178 0.08 -15.18 -3.30
N ALA A 179 0.61 -15.16 -4.53
CA ALA A 179 0.03 -14.45 -5.66
C ALA A 179 -1.37 -15.01 -6.06
N GLU A 180 -1.61 -16.32 -5.92
CA GLU A 180 -2.94 -16.93 -6.12
C GLU A 180 -4.00 -16.34 -5.16
N ARG A 181 -3.56 -15.81 -4.01
CA ARG A 181 -4.38 -15.17 -2.97
C ARG A 181 -4.17 -13.67 -2.93
N GLY A 182 -3.92 -13.07 -4.10
CA GLY A 182 -3.72 -11.63 -4.22
C GLY A 182 -4.92 -10.85 -3.71
N TYR A 183 -4.68 -9.83 -2.88
CA TYR A 183 -5.71 -8.95 -2.36
C TYR A 183 -5.26 -7.49 -2.41
N HIS A 184 -6.22 -6.58 -2.38
CA HIS A 184 -5.94 -5.15 -2.41
C HIS A 184 -6.55 -4.47 -1.17
N PRO A 185 -5.76 -4.18 -0.12
CA PRO A 185 -6.30 -3.79 1.18
C PRO A 185 -7.16 -2.52 1.16
N ILE A 186 -6.90 -1.58 0.24
CA ILE A 186 -7.71 -0.37 0.13
C ILE A 186 -9.01 -0.63 -0.64
N ARG A 187 -9.01 -1.51 -1.66
CA ARG A 187 -10.27 -1.92 -2.32
C ARG A 187 -11.15 -2.68 -1.35
N ASP A 188 -10.58 -3.65 -0.62
CA ASP A 188 -11.30 -4.41 0.39
C ASP A 188 -11.90 -3.47 1.46
N TYR A 189 -11.16 -2.44 1.88
CA TYR A 189 -11.67 -1.41 2.79
C TYR A 189 -12.83 -0.63 2.16
N ILE A 190 -12.66 -0.05 0.97
CA ILE A 190 -13.70 0.74 0.30
C ILE A 190 -14.97 -0.10 0.06
N GLU A 191 -14.82 -1.35 -0.34
CA GLU A 191 -15.93 -2.26 -0.62
C GLU A 191 -16.62 -2.76 0.66
N SER A 192 -15.94 -2.74 1.79
CA SER A 192 -16.51 -3.06 3.12
C SER A 192 -17.23 -1.87 3.79
N LEU A 193 -17.11 -0.67 3.24
CA LEU A 193 -17.74 0.52 3.82
C LEU A 193 -19.26 0.42 3.83
N PRO A 194 -19.92 0.99 4.84
CA PRO A 194 -21.37 1.20 4.79
C PRO A 194 -21.75 2.00 3.55
N ALA A 195 -22.93 1.71 3.00
CA ALA A 195 -23.45 2.51 1.91
C ALA A 195 -23.50 3.99 2.30
N TRP A 196 -23.22 4.88 1.34
CA TRP A 196 -23.31 6.31 1.57
C TRP A 196 -24.70 6.72 2.06
N ASP A 197 -24.77 7.45 3.14
CA ASP A 197 -26.01 7.86 3.82
C ASP A 197 -26.82 8.95 3.08
N GLY A 198 -26.31 9.45 1.94
CA GLY A 198 -26.94 10.48 1.14
C GLY A 198 -26.62 11.91 1.56
N VAL A 199 -25.85 12.11 2.64
CA VAL A 199 -25.43 13.44 3.09
C VAL A 199 -24.14 13.86 2.40
N PRO A 200 -24.15 14.91 1.56
CA PRO A 200 -22.95 15.37 0.86
C PRO A 200 -21.97 16.01 1.84
N ARG A 201 -20.74 15.53 1.83
CA ARG A 201 -19.63 16.00 2.69
C ARG A 201 -18.34 16.28 1.92
N VAL A 202 -18.14 15.60 0.80
CA VAL A 202 -16.88 15.69 0.02
C VAL A 202 -16.66 17.11 -0.47
N ASP A 203 -17.67 17.79 -1.00
CA ASP A 203 -17.52 19.14 -1.56
C ASP A 203 -17.21 20.19 -0.50
N THR A 204 -17.71 20.04 0.71
CA THR A 204 -17.48 20.99 1.81
C THR A 204 -16.35 20.58 2.74
N LEU A 205 -15.61 19.51 2.40
CA LEU A 205 -14.58 18.91 3.23
C LEU A 205 -13.56 19.92 3.78
N PHE A 206 -13.00 20.77 2.93
CA PHE A 206 -12.03 21.78 3.34
C PHE A 206 -12.67 22.97 4.04
N VAL A 207 -13.93 23.30 3.71
CA VAL A 207 -14.70 24.36 4.36
C VAL A 207 -15.02 23.96 5.79
N ASP A 208 -15.56 22.78 5.99
CA ASP A 208 -16.07 22.33 7.27
C ASP A 208 -14.96 22.01 8.27
N TYR A 209 -13.85 21.42 7.84
CA TYR A 209 -12.77 20.96 8.73
C TYR A 209 -11.53 21.87 8.76
N LEU A 210 -11.30 22.67 7.73
CA LEU A 210 -10.11 23.52 7.63
C LEU A 210 -10.43 25.00 7.51
N GLY A 211 -11.71 25.38 7.59
CA GLY A 211 -12.14 26.78 7.51
C GLY A 211 -11.76 27.48 6.21
N ALA A 212 -11.64 26.73 5.12
CA ALA A 212 -11.41 27.30 3.81
C ALA A 212 -12.64 28.08 3.33
N ALA A 213 -12.43 29.06 2.44
CA ALA A 213 -13.53 29.78 1.82
C ALA A 213 -14.42 28.84 1.00
N ASP A 214 -15.73 28.96 1.15
CA ASP A 214 -16.71 28.19 0.38
C ASP A 214 -16.84 28.77 -1.04
N THR A 215 -16.04 28.26 -1.95
CA THR A 215 -15.99 28.65 -3.36
C THR A 215 -16.17 27.45 -4.27
N ALA A 216 -16.54 27.68 -5.54
CA ALA A 216 -16.59 26.63 -6.55
C ALA A 216 -15.21 25.90 -6.68
N TYR A 217 -14.11 26.67 -6.62
CA TYR A 217 -12.75 26.12 -6.61
C TYR A 217 -12.50 25.17 -5.46
N THR A 218 -12.75 25.60 -4.22
CA THR A 218 -12.49 24.78 -3.01
C THR A 218 -13.30 23.48 -3.05
N ARG A 219 -14.57 23.55 -3.46
CA ARG A 219 -15.44 22.38 -3.65
C ARG A 219 -14.92 21.44 -4.72
N ALA A 220 -14.54 21.97 -5.89
CA ALA A 220 -14.01 21.18 -7.00
C ALA A 220 -12.68 20.49 -6.63
N VAL A 221 -11.77 21.18 -5.93
CA VAL A 221 -10.50 20.62 -5.46
C VAL A 221 -10.72 19.48 -4.47
N ALA A 222 -11.64 19.65 -3.51
CA ALA A 222 -11.99 18.60 -2.54
C ALA A 222 -12.53 17.35 -3.24
N ARG A 223 -13.52 17.52 -4.13
CA ARG A 223 -14.12 16.42 -4.89
C ARG A 223 -13.08 15.70 -5.74
N LYS A 224 -12.29 16.45 -6.52
CA LYS A 224 -11.30 15.85 -7.42
C LYS A 224 -10.20 15.11 -6.68
N MET A 225 -9.73 15.61 -5.54
CA MET A 225 -8.76 14.92 -4.69
C MET A 225 -9.30 13.57 -4.21
N MET A 226 -10.50 13.57 -3.65
CA MET A 226 -11.11 12.37 -3.09
C MET A 226 -11.43 11.31 -4.18
N VAL A 227 -12.01 11.74 -5.29
CA VAL A 227 -12.29 10.85 -6.43
C VAL A 227 -11.01 10.32 -7.06
N ALA A 228 -9.96 11.15 -7.21
CA ALA A 228 -8.68 10.72 -7.74
C ALA A 228 -7.98 9.68 -6.84
N ALA A 229 -8.09 9.83 -5.52
CA ALA A 229 -7.56 8.84 -4.59
C ALA A 229 -8.22 7.47 -4.80
N VAL A 230 -9.54 7.43 -4.96
CA VAL A 230 -10.29 6.19 -5.29
C VAL A 230 -9.91 5.69 -6.69
N ALA A 231 -9.90 6.56 -7.70
CA ALA A 231 -9.61 6.19 -9.08
C ALA A 231 -8.22 5.54 -9.22
N ARG A 232 -7.20 6.03 -8.54
CA ARG A 232 -5.85 5.46 -8.55
C ARG A 232 -5.76 4.06 -7.94
N VAL A 233 -6.64 3.73 -7.02
CA VAL A 233 -6.75 2.39 -6.43
C VAL A 233 -7.40 1.40 -7.40
N TYR A 234 -8.48 1.82 -8.09
CA TYR A 234 -9.22 0.95 -9.02
C TYR A 234 -8.62 0.91 -10.43
N ARG A 235 -7.92 1.98 -10.84
CA ARG A 235 -7.23 2.13 -12.13
C ARG A 235 -5.81 2.61 -11.91
N PRO A 236 -4.91 1.72 -11.44
CA PRO A 236 -3.52 2.07 -11.19
C PRO A 236 -2.88 2.75 -12.39
N GLY A 237 -2.10 3.80 -12.15
CA GLY A 237 -1.46 4.58 -13.21
C GLY A 237 -2.35 5.63 -13.88
N ILE A 238 -3.64 5.74 -13.51
CA ILE A 238 -4.49 6.82 -14.05
C ILE A 238 -3.85 8.18 -13.79
N LYS A 239 -3.94 9.07 -14.78
CA LYS A 239 -3.31 10.38 -14.70
C LYS A 239 -3.96 11.24 -13.61
N PHE A 240 -3.17 11.61 -12.61
CA PHE A 240 -3.48 12.62 -11.61
C PHE A 240 -2.18 13.31 -11.21
N ASP A 241 -1.84 14.40 -11.89
CA ASP A 241 -0.58 15.14 -11.74
C ASP A 241 -0.75 16.43 -10.92
N SER A 242 -1.75 16.46 -10.04
CA SER A 242 -2.05 17.58 -9.16
C SER A 242 -1.76 17.27 -7.71
N VAL A 243 -1.37 18.29 -6.95
CA VAL A 243 -1.09 18.24 -5.51
C VAL A 243 -1.96 19.29 -4.83
N VAL A 244 -2.84 18.84 -3.95
CA VAL A 244 -3.57 19.75 -3.06
C VAL A 244 -2.61 20.23 -1.98
N VAL A 245 -2.47 21.55 -1.81
CA VAL A 245 -1.57 22.16 -0.83
C VAL A 245 -2.38 22.97 0.18
N LEU A 246 -2.42 22.49 1.41
CA LEU A 246 -3.06 23.20 2.50
C LEU A 246 -2.15 24.30 3.03
N ASN A 247 -2.54 25.55 2.85
CA ASN A 247 -1.82 26.73 3.32
C ASN A 247 -2.53 27.36 4.53
N GLY A 248 -1.85 27.52 5.65
CA GLY A 248 -2.44 28.12 6.84
C GLY A 248 -1.54 28.03 8.07
N PRO A 249 -1.96 28.59 9.21
CA PRO A 249 -1.14 28.68 10.42
C PRO A 249 -0.53 27.35 10.85
N GLN A 250 0.66 27.42 11.45
CA GLN A 250 1.29 26.27 12.06
C GLN A 250 0.43 25.73 13.22
N GLY A 251 0.41 24.41 13.39
CA GLY A 251 -0.31 23.77 14.50
C GLY A 251 -1.82 23.68 14.35
N MET A 252 -2.42 24.13 13.24
CA MET A 252 -3.87 24.05 13.02
C MET A 252 -4.37 22.61 12.70
N GLY A 253 -3.49 21.66 12.44
CA GLY A 253 -3.87 20.25 12.22
C GLY A 253 -3.96 19.81 10.75
N LYS A 254 -3.30 20.51 9.80
CA LYS A 254 -3.28 20.15 8.37
C LYS A 254 -2.81 18.72 8.10
N SER A 255 -1.65 18.33 8.64
CA SER A 255 -1.12 16.97 8.50
C SER A 255 -1.99 15.95 9.24
N SER A 256 -2.54 16.30 10.41
CA SER A 256 -3.48 15.44 11.14
C SER A 256 -4.75 15.17 10.33
N PHE A 257 -5.24 16.13 9.57
CA PHE A 257 -6.37 15.97 8.68
C PHE A 257 -6.10 14.93 7.59
N PHE A 258 -4.97 15.03 6.88
CA PHE A 258 -4.59 14.03 5.88
C PHE A 258 -4.31 12.67 6.49
N ALA A 259 -3.68 12.63 7.66
CA ALA A 259 -3.43 11.39 8.38
C ALA A 259 -4.73 10.66 8.76
N LYS A 260 -5.79 11.41 9.15
CA LYS A 260 -7.09 10.81 9.43
C LYS A 260 -7.80 10.32 8.18
N LEU A 261 -7.68 11.02 7.04
CA LEU A 261 -8.22 10.56 5.77
C LEU A 261 -7.52 9.28 5.27
N GLY A 262 -6.20 9.22 5.32
CA GLY A 262 -5.42 8.08 4.83
C GLY A 262 -5.35 6.90 5.80
N GLY A 263 -5.61 7.13 7.10
CA GLY A 263 -5.52 6.12 8.15
C GLY A 263 -4.17 5.40 8.14
N LYS A 264 -4.18 4.08 8.17
CA LYS A 264 -2.96 3.24 8.14
C LYS A 264 -2.18 3.32 6.81
N TRP A 265 -2.75 3.91 5.77
CA TRP A 265 -2.11 4.09 4.46
C TRP A 265 -1.67 5.55 4.22
N PHE A 266 -1.56 6.34 5.27
CA PHE A 266 -0.96 7.67 5.22
C PHE A 266 0.54 7.62 5.51
N SER A 267 1.31 8.50 4.86
CA SER A 267 2.72 8.75 5.18
C SER A 267 3.10 10.20 4.93
N ASP A 268 3.89 10.76 5.84
CA ASP A 268 4.55 12.07 5.75
C ASP A 268 6.06 11.95 5.53
N SER A 269 6.55 10.75 5.22
CA SER A 269 7.98 10.46 5.10
C SER A 269 8.60 10.84 3.75
N LEU A 270 7.79 11.28 2.78
CA LEU A 270 8.26 11.67 1.46
C LEU A 270 8.91 13.05 1.49
N THR A 271 10.16 13.14 1.03
CA THR A 271 10.88 14.40 0.94
C THR A 271 11.25 14.73 -0.51
N ILE A 272 11.56 16.00 -0.79
CA ILE A 272 12.01 16.44 -2.11
C ILE A 272 13.36 15.80 -2.46
N GLY A 273 14.21 15.56 -1.47
CA GLY A 273 15.47 14.84 -1.64
C GLY A 273 15.24 13.44 -2.22
N ASP A 274 14.28 12.71 -1.70
CA ASP A 274 13.92 11.37 -2.20
C ASP A 274 13.49 11.38 -3.67
N MET A 275 12.77 12.44 -4.12
CA MET A 275 12.28 12.56 -5.49
C MET A 275 13.38 12.64 -6.54
N LYS A 276 14.58 13.00 -6.14
CA LYS A 276 15.80 13.05 -7.00
C LYS A 276 16.45 11.67 -7.10
N ASP A 277 16.09 10.74 -6.22
CA ASP A 277 16.74 9.45 -6.08
C ASP A 277 15.79 8.29 -6.41
N LYS A 278 16.33 7.08 -6.47
CA LYS A 278 15.56 5.83 -6.65
C LYS A 278 14.75 5.45 -5.40
N ALA A 279 15.00 6.10 -4.27
CA ALA A 279 14.33 5.83 -3.00
C ALA A 279 12.85 6.27 -2.97
N ALA A 280 12.47 7.31 -3.73
CA ALA A 280 11.10 7.79 -3.71
C ALA A 280 10.06 6.75 -4.17
N PRO A 281 10.26 6.02 -5.29
CA PRO A 281 9.34 4.96 -5.69
C PRO A 281 9.10 3.89 -4.61
N GLU A 282 10.14 3.51 -3.87
CA GLU A 282 10.04 2.55 -2.76
C GLU A 282 9.21 3.12 -1.59
N LYS A 283 9.34 4.42 -1.31
CA LYS A 283 8.57 5.11 -0.26
C LYS A 283 7.09 5.28 -0.60
N LEU A 284 6.69 5.20 -1.87
CA LEU A 284 5.28 5.24 -2.27
C LEU A 284 4.54 3.93 -1.97
N GLN A 285 5.29 2.82 -1.84
CA GLN A 285 4.70 1.49 -1.75
C GLN A 285 3.92 1.29 -0.45
N GLY A 286 2.68 0.85 -0.59
CA GLY A 286 1.80 0.57 0.54
C GLY A 286 1.13 1.79 1.15
N TYR A 287 1.27 2.98 0.54
CA TYR A 287 0.60 4.21 0.98
C TYR A 287 -0.40 4.70 -0.06
N TRP A 288 -1.49 5.26 0.42
CA TRP A 288 -2.60 5.82 -0.39
C TRP A 288 -2.53 7.33 -0.47
N ILE A 289 -2.24 8.00 0.66
CA ILE A 289 -2.06 9.45 0.75
C ILE A 289 -0.66 9.72 1.29
N LEU A 290 0.17 10.42 0.50
CA LEU A 290 1.50 10.84 0.94
C LEU A 290 1.53 12.36 1.06
N GLU A 291 1.94 12.85 2.23
CA GLU A 291 2.14 14.27 2.46
C GLU A 291 3.57 14.67 2.15
N LEU A 292 3.71 15.70 1.34
CA LEU A 292 4.93 16.44 1.14
C LEU A 292 4.92 17.65 2.06
N GLY A 293 5.61 17.53 3.18
CA GLY A 293 5.71 18.61 4.17
C GLY A 293 6.62 19.74 3.69
N GLU A 294 6.49 20.91 4.34
CA GLU A 294 7.38 22.05 4.21
C GLU A 294 7.62 22.56 2.77
N LEU A 295 6.55 22.71 2.00
CA LEU A 295 6.63 23.30 0.65
C LEU A 295 7.05 24.79 0.67
N ALA A 296 7.21 25.37 1.87
CA ALA A 296 7.69 26.72 2.08
C ALA A 296 9.16 26.88 1.65
N GLY A 297 9.43 27.87 0.81
CA GLY A 297 10.82 28.22 0.45
C GLY A 297 11.47 27.31 -0.61
N LEU A 298 10.70 26.55 -1.37
CA LEU A 298 11.20 25.74 -2.48
C LEU A 298 11.95 26.60 -3.50
N LYS A 299 13.17 26.18 -3.83
CA LYS A 299 13.91 26.77 -4.96
C LYS A 299 13.28 26.32 -6.28
N LYS A 300 13.43 27.12 -7.34
CA LYS A 300 12.91 26.79 -8.69
C LYS A 300 13.28 25.36 -9.14
N VAL A 301 14.50 24.92 -8.87
CA VAL A 301 14.99 23.57 -9.20
C VAL A 301 14.20 22.48 -8.45
N ASP A 302 13.82 22.74 -7.22
CA ASP A 302 13.06 21.78 -6.40
C ASP A 302 11.61 21.69 -6.90
N VAL A 303 11.00 22.81 -7.30
CA VAL A 303 9.67 22.85 -7.91
C VAL A 303 9.63 22.01 -9.20
N GLU A 304 10.63 22.14 -10.08
CA GLU A 304 10.71 21.31 -11.30
C GLU A 304 10.90 19.82 -10.99
N THR A 305 11.66 19.50 -9.96
CA THR A 305 11.83 18.11 -9.49
C THR A 305 10.49 17.54 -9.03
N VAL A 306 9.75 18.27 -8.21
CA VAL A 306 8.40 17.86 -7.74
C VAL A 306 7.46 17.71 -8.92
N LYS A 307 7.40 18.68 -9.84
CA LYS A 307 6.56 18.61 -11.05
C LYS A 307 6.87 17.38 -11.90
N ALA A 308 8.14 17.08 -12.14
CA ALA A 308 8.56 15.90 -12.88
C ALA A 308 8.17 14.61 -12.16
N PHE A 309 8.27 14.58 -10.83
CA PHE A 309 7.92 13.42 -10.04
C PHE A 309 6.40 13.17 -10.00
N ILE A 310 5.58 14.20 -9.75
CA ILE A 310 4.11 14.03 -9.65
C ILE A 310 3.45 13.66 -10.99
N THR A 311 4.09 14.02 -12.11
CA THR A 311 3.56 13.73 -13.46
C THR A 311 3.70 12.25 -13.83
N ARG A 312 4.55 11.49 -13.14
CA ARG A 312 4.73 10.06 -13.44
C ARG A 312 3.45 9.29 -13.14
N GLN A 313 3.09 8.40 -14.05
CA GLN A 313 1.98 7.46 -13.88
C GLN A 313 2.46 6.12 -13.34
N ASP A 314 3.71 5.77 -13.68
CA ASP A 314 4.38 4.54 -13.28
C ASP A 314 5.72 4.85 -12.64
N ASP A 315 6.10 4.04 -11.68
CA ASP A 315 7.42 4.07 -11.07
C ASP A 315 8.15 2.76 -11.38
N LYS A 316 9.45 2.86 -11.68
CA LYS A 316 10.30 1.71 -12.03
C LYS A 316 11.28 1.46 -10.91
N PHE A 317 11.13 0.33 -10.25
CA PHE A 317 12.10 -0.10 -9.25
C PHE A 317 12.14 -1.63 -9.14
N ARG A 318 13.10 -2.12 -8.39
CA ARG A 318 13.30 -3.54 -8.11
C ARG A 318 12.90 -3.82 -6.67
N HIS A 319 11.97 -4.76 -6.47
CA HIS A 319 11.63 -5.21 -5.12
C HIS A 319 12.82 -5.87 -4.42
N SER A 320 12.83 -5.81 -3.09
CA SER A 320 13.88 -6.43 -2.25
C SER A 320 14.07 -7.92 -2.50
N TYR A 321 13.08 -8.59 -3.10
CA TYR A 321 13.12 -10.02 -3.46
C TYR A 321 13.02 -10.27 -4.97
N GLY A 322 12.90 -9.22 -5.79
CA GLY A 322 12.77 -9.32 -7.24
C GLY A 322 14.14 -9.46 -7.94
N TYR A 323 14.18 -10.20 -9.04
CA TYR A 323 15.35 -10.29 -9.91
C TYR A 323 15.36 -9.24 -11.01
N SER A 324 14.19 -8.69 -11.34
CA SER A 324 13.96 -7.72 -12.42
C SER A 324 13.48 -6.36 -11.90
N VAL A 325 13.71 -5.32 -12.69
CA VAL A 325 13.04 -4.03 -12.54
C VAL A 325 11.65 -4.17 -13.12
N GLU A 326 10.64 -3.80 -12.36
CA GLU A 326 9.23 -3.89 -12.75
C GLU A 326 8.59 -2.52 -12.78
N ASP A 327 7.54 -2.37 -13.60
CA ASP A 327 6.71 -1.18 -13.65
C ASP A 327 5.64 -1.26 -12.55
N HIS A 328 5.56 -0.21 -11.73
CA HIS A 328 4.60 -0.10 -10.64
C HIS A 328 3.67 1.08 -10.90
N PRO A 329 2.50 0.85 -11.51
CA PRO A 329 1.51 1.89 -11.72
C PRO A 329 1.09 2.53 -10.40
N ARG A 330 1.12 3.87 -10.34
CA ARG A 330 0.83 4.60 -9.09
C ARG A 330 -0.60 4.39 -8.61
N GLN A 331 -0.72 4.10 -7.33
CA GLN A 331 -1.98 3.87 -6.63
C GLN A 331 -2.22 4.87 -5.50
N CYS A 332 -1.39 5.89 -5.39
CA CYS A 332 -1.43 6.91 -4.37
C CYS A 332 -1.68 8.30 -4.93
N ILE A 333 -2.12 9.23 -4.09
CA ILE A 333 -2.09 10.66 -4.33
C ILE A 333 -1.03 11.32 -3.45
N ILE A 334 -0.51 12.44 -3.95
CA ILE A 334 0.42 13.28 -3.19
C ILE A 334 -0.33 14.55 -2.81
N VAL A 335 -0.23 14.91 -1.54
CA VAL A 335 -0.78 16.14 -0.97
C VAL A 335 0.36 16.95 -0.33
N GLY A 336 0.12 18.19 0.02
CA GLY A 336 1.15 19.01 0.64
C GLY A 336 0.60 19.93 1.71
N SER A 337 1.48 20.41 2.58
CA SER A 337 1.18 21.42 3.56
C SER A 337 2.25 22.52 3.61
N THR A 338 1.84 23.73 3.94
CA THR A 338 2.74 24.87 4.11
C THR A 338 2.21 25.80 5.19
N ASN A 339 3.12 26.54 5.81
CA ASN A 339 2.80 27.52 6.85
C ASN A 339 3.03 28.98 6.38
N ASN A 340 3.42 29.17 5.11
CA ASN A 340 3.64 30.50 4.56
C ASN A 340 2.34 31.13 4.10
N GLY A 341 2.02 32.29 4.65
CA GLY A 341 0.82 33.07 4.28
C GLY A 341 0.83 33.54 2.82
N ASP A 342 2.01 33.82 2.21
CA ASP A 342 2.10 34.38 0.87
C ASP A 342 3.26 33.81 0.08
N GLY A 343 2.99 33.43 -1.19
CA GLY A 343 4.01 33.30 -2.23
C GLY A 343 4.89 32.06 -2.18
N PHE A 344 4.41 30.90 -1.68
CA PHE A 344 5.20 29.66 -1.68
C PHE A 344 5.37 29.03 -3.08
N LEU A 345 4.56 29.43 -4.06
CA LEU A 345 4.65 28.97 -5.45
C LEU A 345 4.74 30.19 -6.40
N ARG A 346 5.93 30.77 -6.48
CA ARG A 346 6.17 31.99 -7.29
C ARG A 346 6.41 31.76 -8.79
N ASP A 347 6.29 30.54 -9.28
CA ASP A 347 6.53 30.23 -10.69
C ASP A 347 5.24 30.26 -11.52
N ILE A 348 5.09 31.30 -12.33
CA ILE A 348 3.92 31.57 -13.18
C ILE A 348 3.73 30.52 -14.30
N THR A 349 4.77 29.73 -14.65
CA THR A 349 4.77 28.90 -15.86
C THR A 349 4.41 27.42 -15.65
N GLY A 350 3.93 27.01 -14.49
CA GLY A 350 3.64 25.59 -14.26
C GLY A 350 2.81 25.28 -13.02
N ASN A 351 2.21 26.27 -12.41
CA ASN A 351 1.48 26.13 -11.14
C ASN A 351 0.14 25.40 -11.24
N ARG A 352 -0.36 25.06 -12.42
CA ARG A 352 -1.60 24.30 -12.62
C ARG A 352 -1.64 22.95 -11.87
N ARG A 353 -0.47 22.42 -11.48
CA ARG A 353 -0.38 21.16 -10.73
C ARG A 353 -0.52 21.31 -9.23
N PHE A 354 -0.29 22.50 -8.70
CA PHE A 354 -0.45 22.78 -7.29
C PHE A 354 -1.77 23.49 -7.06
N TRP A 355 -2.60 22.93 -6.21
CA TRP A 355 -3.92 23.44 -5.88
C TRP A 355 -3.92 23.99 -4.47
N PRO A 356 -3.62 25.28 -4.27
CA PRO A 356 -3.57 25.88 -2.96
C PRO A 356 -4.99 26.01 -2.36
N VAL A 357 -5.12 25.58 -1.12
CA VAL A 357 -6.31 25.78 -0.31
C VAL A 357 -5.91 26.54 0.94
N THR A 358 -6.37 27.79 1.05
CA THR A 358 -6.12 28.62 2.24
C THR A 358 -7.00 28.14 3.38
N CYS A 359 -6.35 27.75 4.48
CA CYS A 359 -6.96 27.19 5.65
C CYS A 359 -6.95 28.21 6.79
N THR A 360 -8.03 28.25 7.58
CA THR A 360 -8.17 29.09 8.76
C THR A 360 -8.64 28.26 9.95
N THR A 361 -8.66 28.86 11.14
CA THR A 361 -9.18 28.19 12.34
C THR A 361 -10.71 28.33 12.50
N SER A 362 -11.40 28.80 11.46
CA SER A 362 -12.85 29.08 11.50
C SER A 362 -13.73 27.92 10.98
N GLY A 363 -13.15 26.74 10.77
CA GLY A 363 -13.91 25.54 10.38
C GLY A 363 -14.98 25.17 11.41
N LYS A 364 -16.07 24.55 10.96
CA LYS A 364 -17.16 24.08 11.84
C LYS A 364 -16.67 22.98 12.81
N HIS A 365 -15.70 22.16 12.34
CA HIS A 365 -15.13 21.04 13.05
C HIS A 365 -13.62 21.20 13.16
N ARG A 366 -13.00 20.47 14.08
CA ARG A 366 -11.55 20.39 14.15
C ARG A 366 -11.02 19.47 13.04
N PRO A 367 -9.83 19.74 12.48
CA PRO A 367 -9.28 18.92 11.37
C PRO A 367 -9.23 17.40 11.64
N TRP A 368 -8.94 17.01 12.87
CA TRP A 368 -8.88 15.59 13.26
C TRP A 368 -10.23 14.91 13.48
N GLU A 369 -11.31 15.69 13.66
CA GLU A 369 -12.68 15.17 13.79
C GLU A 369 -13.22 14.59 12.48
N VAL A 370 -12.54 14.85 11.36
CA VAL A 370 -12.83 14.18 10.07
C VAL A 370 -12.82 12.65 10.21
N ALA A 371 -12.09 12.12 11.19
CA ALA A 371 -12.07 10.67 11.50
C ALA A 371 -13.47 10.09 11.82
N GLU A 372 -14.40 10.89 12.35
CA GLU A 372 -15.75 10.44 12.71
C GLU A 372 -16.63 10.16 11.49
N VAL A 373 -16.29 10.74 10.35
CA VAL A 373 -17.07 10.63 9.10
C VAL A 373 -16.26 10.07 7.92
N VAL A 374 -15.02 9.65 8.17
CA VAL A 374 -14.09 9.25 7.11
C VAL A 374 -14.65 8.13 6.22
N ASP A 375 -15.36 7.18 6.81
CA ASP A 375 -15.99 6.08 6.07
C ASP A 375 -17.07 6.58 5.12
N GLN A 376 -17.88 7.55 5.55
CA GLN A 376 -18.91 8.16 4.71
C GLN A 376 -18.33 9.06 3.61
N LEU A 377 -17.21 9.73 3.89
CA LEU A 377 -16.47 10.51 2.89
C LEU A 377 -15.95 9.60 1.78
N TRP A 378 -15.34 8.46 2.13
CA TRP A 378 -14.87 7.51 1.12
C TRP A 378 -16.00 6.79 0.40
N ALA A 379 -17.12 6.49 1.07
CA ALA A 379 -18.32 5.94 0.43
C ALA A 379 -18.92 6.94 -0.59
N GLU A 380 -18.98 8.24 -0.26
CA GLU A 380 -19.41 9.29 -1.18
C GLU A 380 -18.45 9.41 -2.38
N ALA A 381 -17.13 9.46 -2.13
CA ALA A 381 -16.12 9.53 -3.18
C ALA A 381 -16.15 8.30 -4.11
N TYR A 382 -16.35 7.11 -3.56
CA TYR A 382 -16.50 5.87 -4.34
C TYR A 382 -17.75 5.90 -5.22
N ARG A 383 -18.85 6.44 -4.72
CA ARG A 383 -20.05 6.64 -5.52
C ARG A 383 -19.82 7.60 -6.69
N PHE A 384 -19.13 8.73 -6.48
CA PHE A 384 -18.74 9.63 -7.56
C PHE A 384 -17.88 8.94 -8.60
N PHE A 385 -16.90 8.15 -8.17
CA PHE A 385 -16.08 7.34 -9.07
C PHE A 385 -16.92 6.35 -9.90
N GLN A 386 -17.90 5.66 -9.30
CA GLN A 386 -18.79 4.71 -9.99
C GLN A 386 -19.73 5.38 -11.00
N GLN A 387 -20.13 6.62 -10.76
CA GLN A 387 -21.04 7.37 -11.65
C GLN A 387 -20.37 7.85 -12.96
N GLY A 388 -19.06 7.69 -13.06
CA GLY A 388 -18.29 7.96 -14.26
C GLY A 388 -17.42 9.19 -14.15
N GLU A 389 -16.14 8.97 -14.33
CA GLU A 389 -15.07 9.99 -14.27
C GLU A 389 -15.27 11.20 -15.17
N THR A 390 -15.91 10.98 -16.34
CA THR A 390 -15.98 11.97 -17.41
C THR A 390 -16.83 13.21 -17.08
N GLU A 391 -17.88 13.06 -16.29
CA GLU A 391 -18.73 14.19 -15.94
C GLU A 391 -18.16 15.00 -14.77
N VAL A 392 -17.68 14.34 -13.72
CA VAL A 392 -17.05 14.98 -12.56
C VAL A 392 -15.72 15.63 -12.94
N GLU A 393 -14.90 14.98 -13.78
CA GLU A 393 -13.65 15.56 -14.30
C GLU A 393 -13.88 16.78 -15.15
N ARG A 394 -14.83 16.72 -16.08
CA ARG A 394 -15.11 17.82 -17.01
C ARG A 394 -15.66 19.08 -16.30
N LEU A 395 -16.58 18.91 -15.36
CA LEU A 395 -17.12 20.03 -14.55
C LEU A 395 -16.04 20.60 -13.64
N ALA A 396 -15.28 19.74 -12.96
CA ALA A 396 -14.18 20.16 -12.10
C ALA A 396 -13.08 20.89 -12.88
N GLU A 397 -12.73 20.45 -14.10
CA GLU A 397 -11.71 21.11 -14.93
C GLU A 397 -12.13 22.52 -15.38
N ALA A 398 -13.39 22.72 -15.77
CA ALA A 398 -13.88 24.02 -16.18
C ALA A 398 -13.91 25.02 -15.00
N GLU A 399 -14.45 24.60 -13.86
CA GLU A 399 -14.54 25.44 -12.66
C GLU A 399 -13.17 25.70 -12.04
N GLN A 400 -12.26 24.71 -12.04
CA GLN A 400 -10.91 24.85 -11.54
C GLN A 400 -10.07 25.80 -12.39
N THR A 401 -10.18 25.73 -13.72
CA THR A 401 -9.45 26.64 -14.62
C THR A 401 -9.85 28.08 -14.33
N GLU A 402 -11.15 28.36 -14.19
CA GLU A 402 -11.64 29.70 -13.87
C GLU A 402 -11.20 30.17 -12.48
N ALA A 403 -11.28 29.29 -11.47
CA ALA A 403 -10.91 29.63 -10.10
C ALA A 403 -9.38 29.80 -9.94
N LEU A 404 -8.57 28.95 -10.57
CA LEU A 404 -7.10 29.08 -10.59
C LEU A 404 -6.66 30.37 -11.28
N GLU A 405 -7.31 30.75 -12.41
CA GLU A 405 -7.03 32.02 -13.07
C GLU A 405 -7.38 33.23 -12.19
N ARG A 406 -8.48 33.16 -11.44
CA ARG A 406 -8.85 34.22 -10.50
C ARG A 406 -7.88 34.30 -9.31
N ASP A 407 -7.56 33.19 -8.70
CA ASP A 407 -6.67 33.13 -7.53
C ASP A 407 -5.23 33.57 -7.88
N VAL A 408 -4.72 33.14 -9.03
CA VAL A 408 -3.41 33.61 -9.53
C VAL A 408 -3.39 35.09 -9.80
N ARG A 409 -4.45 35.65 -10.36
CA ARG A 409 -4.56 37.10 -10.62
C ARG A 409 -4.70 37.89 -9.32
N GLU A 410 -5.49 37.41 -8.35
CA GLU A 410 -5.61 38.03 -7.05
C GLU A 410 -4.28 38.03 -6.28
N GLY A 411 -3.56 36.92 -6.28
CA GLY A 411 -2.24 36.82 -5.68
C GLY A 411 -1.21 37.74 -6.34
N MET A 412 -1.19 37.82 -7.66
CA MET A 412 -0.33 38.75 -8.41
C MET A 412 -0.66 40.20 -8.11
N ILE A 413 -1.93 40.55 -8.06
CA ILE A 413 -2.38 41.91 -7.74
C ILE A 413 -2.03 42.26 -6.30
N ALA A 414 -2.23 41.35 -5.34
CA ALA A 414 -1.84 41.56 -3.95
C ALA A 414 -0.34 41.81 -3.81
N GLU A 415 0.51 40.96 -4.41
CA GLU A 415 1.97 41.14 -4.43
C GLU A 415 2.38 42.49 -5.04
N TYR A 416 1.75 42.86 -6.17
CA TYR A 416 1.95 44.15 -6.82
C TYR A 416 1.60 45.33 -5.91
N LEU A 417 0.49 45.23 -5.16
CA LEU A 417 0.03 46.31 -4.27
C LEU A 417 0.87 46.44 -3.01
N GLU A 418 1.41 45.33 -2.50
CA GLU A 418 2.23 45.33 -1.28
C GLU A 418 3.70 45.69 -1.50
N LYS A 419 4.17 45.58 -2.75
CA LYS A 419 5.57 45.84 -3.08
C LYS A 419 5.92 47.29 -2.85
N LEU A 420 6.97 47.54 -2.03
CA LEU A 420 7.48 48.88 -1.82
C LEU A 420 8.11 49.42 -3.10
N LEU A 421 7.83 50.67 -3.43
CA LEU A 421 8.31 51.36 -4.61
C LEU A 421 9.57 52.17 -4.32
N PRO A 422 10.53 52.32 -5.26
CA PRO A 422 11.61 53.25 -5.12
C PRO A 422 11.11 54.71 -5.19
N GLU A 423 11.87 55.63 -4.63
CA GLU A 423 11.49 57.05 -4.55
C GLU A 423 11.34 57.73 -5.91
N ASP A 424 12.00 57.22 -6.92
CA ASP A 424 11.99 57.73 -8.33
C ASP A 424 10.90 57.03 -9.17
N TRP A 425 9.97 56.26 -8.58
CA TRP A 425 8.96 55.46 -9.30
C TRP A 425 8.20 56.21 -10.37
N ASP A 426 7.77 57.45 -10.10
CA ASP A 426 7.00 58.27 -11.02
C ASP A 426 7.81 58.76 -12.23
N ARG A 427 9.14 58.65 -12.13
CA ARG A 427 10.08 59.07 -13.21
C ARG A 427 10.52 57.87 -14.07
N MET A 428 10.27 56.63 -13.62
CA MET A 428 10.62 55.42 -14.31
C MET A 428 9.70 55.17 -15.52
N ASP A 429 10.28 54.72 -16.61
CA ASP A 429 9.50 54.25 -17.73
C ASP A 429 8.88 52.86 -17.45
N LEU A 430 7.98 52.42 -18.33
CA LEU A 430 7.24 51.16 -18.14
C LEU A 430 8.15 49.91 -18.12
N SER A 431 9.25 49.93 -18.87
CA SER A 431 10.24 48.84 -18.90
C SER A 431 11.04 48.75 -17.59
N GLU A 432 11.47 49.90 -17.10
CA GLU A 432 12.17 50.00 -15.80
C GLU A 432 11.26 49.57 -14.62
N ARG A 433 9.98 49.99 -14.62
CA ARG A 433 8.99 49.58 -13.60
C ARG A 433 8.76 48.10 -13.66
N ARG A 434 8.57 47.49 -14.81
CA ARG A 434 8.42 46.04 -14.99
C ARG A 434 9.69 45.29 -14.54
N GLY A 435 10.88 45.81 -14.88
CA GLY A 435 12.15 45.24 -14.47
C GLY A 435 12.31 45.25 -12.96
N PHE A 436 11.99 46.34 -12.30
CA PHE A 436 12.01 46.45 -10.83
C PHE A 436 11.01 45.46 -10.18
N LEU A 437 9.78 45.41 -10.68
CA LEU A 437 8.76 44.51 -10.17
C LEU A 437 9.16 43.04 -10.31
N ARG A 438 9.83 42.67 -11.37
CA ARG A 438 10.34 41.31 -11.63
C ARG A 438 11.67 40.99 -10.97
N GLY A 439 12.33 42.00 -10.35
CA GLY A 439 13.65 41.83 -9.75
C GLY A 439 14.75 41.60 -10.78
N ASP A 440 14.59 42.14 -12.00
CA ASP A 440 15.59 42.05 -13.06
C ASP A 440 16.72 43.07 -12.80
N PRO A 441 17.97 42.64 -12.55
CA PRO A 441 19.08 43.55 -12.27
C PRO A 441 19.52 44.39 -13.47
N PHE A 442 19.14 44.00 -14.68
CA PHE A 442 19.55 44.74 -15.93
C PHE A 442 18.57 45.86 -16.28
N THR A 443 17.29 45.67 -16.08
CA THR A 443 16.27 46.68 -16.42
C THR A 443 15.71 47.40 -15.18
N GLY A 444 15.63 46.72 -14.02
CA GLY A 444 15.17 47.33 -12.77
C GLY A 444 16.27 48.04 -11.95
N GLY A 445 17.57 47.82 -12.28
CA GLY A 445 18.68 48.35 -11.57
C GLY A 445 18.81 47.87 -10.11
N SER A 446 19.72 48.43 -9.35
CA SER A 446 19.89 48.13 -7.91
C SER A 446 18.99 48.99 -6.99
N ARG A 447 17.83 49.40 -7.49
CA ARG A 447 16.89 50.22 -6.73
C ARG A 447 16.27 49.44 -5.57
N VAL A 448 16.07 50.11 -4.45
CA VAL A 448 15.44 49.54 -3.26
C VAL A 448 14.10 50.23 -3.06
N GLY A 449 13.04 49.44 -2.86
CA GLY A 449 11.74 49.99 -2.53
C GLY A 449 11.66 50.50 -1.12
N THR A 450 11.23 51.76 -0.93
CA THR A 450 11.13 52.43 0.37
C THR A 450 9.72 53.01 0.64
N ALA A 451 8.98 53.30 -0.40
CA ALA A 451 7.66 53.94 -0.28
C ALA A 451 6.52 52.96 -0.56
N ARG A 452 5.44 53.03 0.23
CA ARG A 452 4.22 52.29 -0.04
C ARG A 452 3.40 53.00 -1.12
N ARG A 453 2.81 52.22 -2.00
CA ARG A 453 1.84 52.68 -2.97
C ARG A 453 0.59 53.23 -2.28
N THR A 454 0.17 54.45 -2.61
CA THR A 454 -1.01 55.10 -2.01
C THR A 454 -2.22 55.08 -2.91
N VAL A 455 -2.01 55.06 -4.22
CA VAL A 455 -3.07 54.99 -5.23
C VAL A 455 -2.55 54.09 -6.37
N VAL A 456 -3.47 53.35 -6.98
CA VAL A 456 -3.22 52.54 -8.15
C VAL A 456 -4.45 52.48 -9.03
N SER A 457 -4.30 52.58 -10.31
CA SER A 457 -5.38 52.39 -11.30
C SER A 457 -5.37 50.96 -11.85
N ALA A 458 -6.54 50.49 -12.32
CA ALA A 458 -6.63 49.22 -13.03
C ALA A 458 -5.73 49.14 -14.28
N VAL A 459 -5.51 50.28 -14.92
CA VAL A 459 -4.62 50.38 -16.11
C VAL A 459 -3.16 50.16 -15.72
N GLU A 460 -2.71 50.70 -14.60
CA GLU A 460 -1.35 50.49 -14.06
C GLU A 460 -1.13 49.00 -13.72
N ILE A 461 -2.07 48.37 -13.02
CA ILE A 461 -2.01 46.92 -12.73
C ILE A 461 -1.84 46.14 -14.04
N TRP A 462 -2.66 46.41 -15.05
CA TRP A 462 -2.58 45.72 -16.34
C TRP A 462 -1.31 46.02 -17.13
N ALA A 463 -0.79 47.22 -17.00
CA ALA A 463 0.41 47.62 -17.72
C ALA A 463 1.71 47.16 -17.04
N GLU A 464 1.76 47.08 -15.72
CA GLU A 464 2.98 46.84 -14.94
C GLU A 464 3.12 45.40 -14.48
N CYS A 465 2.01 44.70 -14.13
CA CYS A 465 1.99 43.25 -13.83
C CYS A 465 2.14 42.41 -15.11
#